data_64bcdeaf0487b1f6e2f29fe33e1f312f
#
_entry.id   64bcdeaf0487b1f6e2f29fe33e1f312f
#
_cell.length_a   1.000
_cell.length_b   1.000
_cell.length_c   1.000
_cell.angle_alpha   90.00
_cell.angle_beta   90.00
_cell.angle_gamma   90.00
#
_symmetry.space_group_name_H-M   'P 1'
#
loop_
_entity.id
_entity.type
_entity.pdbx_description
1 polymer ?
#
loop_
_entity_poly.entity_id
_entity_poly.type
_entity_poly.pdbx_seq_one_letter_code
_entity_poly.pdbx_strand_id
1 'polypeptide(L)' 'MFAVEDIDDTFARLRPHGAELVGELAQYEDKYRLCYVRGPEGILIGLAEQIG' A
#
# COMPACT_ATOMS: atom_id res chain seq x y z
N MET A 1 -6.71 1.30 7.54
CA MET A 1 -6.01 1.86 6.37
C MET A 1 -5.06 2.94 6.85
N PHE A 2 -3.86 2.95 6.34
CA PHE A 2 -2.84 3.92 6.73
C PHE A 2 -2.58 4.91 5.61
N ALA A 3 -2.53 6.20 5.94
CA ALA A 3 -2.15 7.24 5.00
C ALA A 3 -0.63 7.28 4.88
N VAL A 4 -0.13 7.26 3.66
CA VAL A 4 1.31 7.32 3.39
C VAL A 4 1.59 8.41 2.36
N GLU A 5 2.82 8.90 2.34
CA GLU A 5 3.22 9.92 1.38
C GLU A 5 3.50 9.34 0.00
N ASP A 6 4.01 8.10 -0.03
CA ASP A 6 4.39 7.44 -1.28
C ASP A 6 4.21 5.93 -1.09
N ILE A 7 3.23 5.37 -1.78
CA ILE A 7 2.93 3.94 -1.69
C ILE A 7 4.10 3.10 -2.18
N ASP A 8 4.71 3.48 -3.30
CA ASP A 8 5.81 2.71 -3.86
C ASP A 8 7.00 2.65 -2.90
N ASP A 9 7.33 3.78 -2.29
CA ASP A 9 8.41 3.84 -1.30
C ASP A 9 8.06 3.03 -0.06
N THR A 10 6.84 3.20 0.44
CA THR A 10 6.37 2.47 1.61
C THR A 10 6.41 0.98 1.38
N PHE A 11 5.92 0.53 0.23
CA PHE A 11 5.93 -0.89 -0.11
C PHE A 11 7.36 -1.42 -0.22
N ALA A 12 8.25 -0.64 -0.83
CA ALA A 12 9.67 -1.02 -0.96
C ALA A 12 10.32 -1.22 0.40
N ARG A 13 9.95 -0.40 1.38
CA ARG A 13 10.47 -0.53 2.76
C ARG A 13 9.91 -1.74 3.49
N LEU A 14 8.66 -2.12 3.21
CA LEU A 14 8.02 -3.25 3.86
C LEU A 14 8.40 -4.58 3.24
N ARG A 15 8.81 -4.57 1.99
CA ARG A 15 9.12 -5.79 1.25
C ARG A 15 10.18 -6.68 1.91
N PRO A 16 11.30 -6.13 2.43
CA PRO A 16 12.29 -6.95 3.14
C PRO A 16 11.75 -7.60 4.41
N HIS A 17 10.63 -7.10 4.93
CA HIS A 17 9.98 -7.65 6.12
C HIS A 17 8.91 -8.68 5.77
N GLY A 18 8.84 -9.11 4.52
CA GLY A 18 7.92 -10.16 4.11
C GLY A 18 6.55 -9.68 3.63
N ALA A 19 6.39 -8.39 3.36
CA ALA A 19 5.14 -7.87 2.86
C ALA A 19 4.93 -8.21 1.39
N GLU A 20 3.69 -8.55 1.03
CA GLU A 20 3.31 -8.87 -0.34
C GLU A 20 2.14 -7.98 -0.76
N LEU A 21 2.17 -7.53 -2.02
CA LEU A 21 1.06 -6.78 -2.58
C LEU A 21 -0.09 -7.74 -2.87
N VAL A 22 -1.29 -7.39 -2.39
CA VAL A 22 -2.49 -8.20 -2.61
C VAL A 22 -3.34 -7.48 -3.65
N GLY A 23 -3.50 -8.10 -4.81
CA GLY A 23 -4.25 -7.50 -5.90
C GLY A 23 -3.45 -6.41 -6.61
N GLU A 24 -4.16 -5.47 -7.18
CA GLU A 24 -3.56 -4.38 -7.93
C GLU A 24 -3.68 -3.06 -7.19
N LEU A 25 -2.75 -2.16 -7.48
CA LEU A 25 -2.83 -0.80 -6.99
C LEU A 25 -3.99 -0.10 -7.68
N ALA A 26 -4.92 0.46 -6.91
CA ALA A 26 -6.09 1.14 -7.44
C ALA A 26 -5.91 2.65 -7.33
N GLN A 27 -6.39 3.37 -8.33
CA GLN A 27 -6.37 4.83 -8.33
C GLN A 27 -7.80 5.36 -8.31
N TYR A 28 -8.05 6.30 -7.42
CA TYR A 28 -9.36 6.91 -7.25
C TYR A 28 -9.33 8.35 -7.73
N GLU A 29 -9.92 8.60 -8.89
CA GLU A 29 -10.20 9.96 -9.43
C GLU A 29 -9.02 10.94 -9.40
N ASP A 30 -7.81 10.51 -9.61
CA ASP A 30 -6.63 11.36 -9.52
C ASP A 30 -6.42 12.00 -8.13
N LYS A 31 -7.10 11.50 -7.12
CA LYS A 31 -6.99 12.02 -5.74
C LYS A 31 -6.25 11.08 -4.82
N TYR A 32 -6.50 9.78 -4.96
CA TYR A 32 -5.92 8.78 -4.08
C TYR A 32 -5.44 7.59 -4.85
N ARG A 33 -4.37 7.00 -4.36
CA ARG A 33 -3.95 5.67 -4.76
C ARG A 33 -4.09 4.76 -3.55
N LEU A 34 -4.62 3.58 -3.78
CA LEU A 34 -4.88 2.62 -2.70
C LEU A 34 -4.26 1.28 -3.05
N CYS A 35 -3.72 0.62 -2.06
CA CYS A 35 -3.29 -0.77 -2.23
C CYS A 35 -3.45 -1.51 -0.92
N TYR A 36 -3.45 -2.85 -1.02
CA TYR A 36 -3.45 -3.71 0.16
C TYR A 36 -2.19 -4.54 0.15
N VAL A 37 -1.55 -4.62 1.31
CA VAL A 37 -0.38 -5.48 1.48
C VAL A 37 -0.67 -6.48 2.58
N ARG A 38 -0.14 -7.68 2.43
CA ARG A 38 -0.25 -8.72 3.43
C ARG A 38 1.13 -8.90 4.07
N GLY A 39 1.17 -8.79 5.38
CA GLY A 39 2.39 -9.01 6.14
C GLY A 39 2.72 -10.49 6.28
N PRO A 40 3.89 -10.81 6.85
CA PRO A 40 4.34 -12.20 7.00
C PRO A 40 3.44 -13.04 7.90
N GLU A 41 2.65 -12.39 8.76
CA GLU A 41 1.71 -13.08 9.64
C GLU A 41 0.31 -13.19 9.04
N GLY A 42 0.13 -12.81 7.79
CA GLY A 42 -1.15 -12.87 7.12
C GLY A 42 -2.07 -11.68 7.38
N ILE A 43 -1.59 -10.68 8.09
CA ILE A 43 -2.38 -9.48 8.37
C ILE A 43 -2.48 -8.61 7.12
N LEU A 44 -3.70 -8.24 6.76
CA LEU A 44 -3.95 -7.39 5.61
C LEU A 44 -3.96 -5.93 6.04
N ILE A 45 -3.15 -5.11 5.37
CA ILE A 45 -3.01 -3.69 5.68
C ILE A 45 -3.35 -2.88 4.43
N GLY A 46 -4.24 -1.90 4.57
CA GLY A 46 -4.53 -0.98 3.48
C GLY A 46 -3.66 0.27 3.57
N LEU A 47 -3.09 0.67 2.43
CA LEU A 47 -2.28 1.88 2.31
C LEU A 47 -2.97 2.85 1.37
N ALA A 48 -3.00 4.12 1.74
CA ALA A 48 -3.60 5.18 0.94
C ALA A 48 -2.62 6.32 0.76
N GLU A 49 -2.44 6.74 -0.49
CA GLU A 49 -1.58 7.87 -0.83
C GLU A 49 -2.45 8.96 -1.45
N GLN A 50 -2.36 10.17 -0.92
CA GLN A 50 -3.06 11.31 -1.49
C GLN A 50 -2.21 11.90 -2.62
N ILE A 51 -2.75 11.95 -3.82
CA ILE A 51 -2.03 12.42 -5.02
C ILE A 51 -2.61 13.71 -5.62
N GLY A 52 -3.70 14.18 -5.07
CA GLY A 52 -4.32 15.40 -5.55
C GLY A 52 -4.96 16.23 -4.47
#